data_50d1254fbfff6be1f573aaa70c4dce3a
#
_entry.id   50d1254fbfff6be1f573aaa70c4dce3a
#
_cell.length_a   1.000
_cell.length_b   1.000
_cell.length_c   1.000
_cell.angle_alpha   90.00
_cell.angle_beta   90.00
_cell.angle_gamma   90.00
#
_symmetry.space_group_name_H-M   'P 1'
#
loop_
_entity.id
_entity.type
_entity.pdbx_description
1 polymer ?
#
loop_
_entity_poly.entity_id
_entity_poly.type
_entity_poly.pdbx_seq_one_letter_code
_entity_poly.pdbx_strand_id
1 'polypeptide(L)'
;PLYDQGFERIGCWLCPSALQAEYVRMRELHPEKFRAWQEKLYRWAAESGLSREYVDLGFWRWKAHPNKMLNIARERNISLKPRQRRKMALEVLRGVSPCSAGGYSIEGVLSVDPRAAPEQVCEALKTIGKPVYSEDLDMILLRARHGTAKLFAGGQVYASGESPQQALRLFEETIRQVLRASLCARCRICVRACPRKAIKIDCGIHVDETKCDQCGKCTRGCVVARYYDKLTGGNENVHKIYHKSGP
;
A
#
# COMPACT_ATOMS: atom_id res chain seq x y z
N PRO A 1 -4.95 0.32 37.59
CA PRO A 1 -4.64 -0.47 36.39
C PRO A 1 -5.88 -0.68 35.53
N LEU A 2 -5.72 -1.02 34.26
CA LEU A 2 -6.84 -1.18 33.32
C LEU A 2 -7.79 -2.34 33.72
N TYR A 3 -7.26 -3.37 34.36
CA TYR A 3 -8.08 -4.47 34.90
C TYR A 3 -9.06 -4.00 35.96
N ASP A 4 -8.64 -3.08 36.84
CA ASP A 4 -9.51 -2.52 37.89
C ASP A 4 -10.62 -1.63 37.26
N GLN A 5 -10.42 -1.19 36.04
CA GLN A 5 -11.41 -0.49 35.22
C GLN A 5 -12.30 -1.46 34.41
N GLY A 6 -12.19 -2.77 34.68
CA GLY A 6 -13.02 -3.82 34.10
C GLY A 6 -12.68 -4.21 32.66
N PHE A 7 -11.43 -4.03 32.23
CA PHE A 7 -10.96 -4.60 30.98
C PHE A 7 -10.44 -6.02 31.21
N GLU A 8 -10.87 -6.96 30.38
CA GLU A 8 -10.40 -8.35 30.46
C GLU A 8 -9.14 -8.61 29.61
N ARG A 9 -8.89 -7.76 28.62
CA ARG A 9 -7.76 -7.88 27.70
C ARG A 9 -7.04 -6.56 27.54
N ILE A 10 -5.74 -6.58 27.84
CA ILE A 10 -4.85 -5.44 27.66
C ILE A 10 -3.80 -5.80 26.60
N GLY A 11 -4.15 -5.68 25.34
CA GLY A 11 -3.18 -5.92 24.28
C GLY A 11 -3.25 -4.84 23.20
N CYS A 12 -4.39 -4.71 22.57
CA CYS A 12 -4.59 -3.78 21.49
C CYS A 12 -5.72 -2.81 21.82
N TRP A 13 -5.49 -1.54 21.59
CA TRP A 13 -6.55 -0.54 21.62
C TRP A 13 -7.67 -0.93 20.65
N LEU A 14 -8.90 -1.10 21.20
CA LEU A 14 -10.10 -1.47 20.44
C LEU A 14 -9.91 -2.74 19.58
N CYS A 15 -9.44 -3.80 20.20
CA CYS A 15 -9.28 -5.11 19.57
C CYS A 15 -10.64 -5.61 19.02
N PRO A 16 -10.71 -6.10 17.76
CA PRO A 16 -11.94 -6.68 17.21
C PRO A 16 -12.53 -7.82 18.05
N SER A 17 -11.68 -8.53 18.81
CA SER A 17 -12.09 -9.62 19.71
C SER A 17 -12.47 -9.16 21.13
N ALA A 18 -12.45 -7.85 21.41
CA ALA A 18 -12.87 -7.32 22.71
C ALA A 18 -14.39 -7.53 22.93
N LEU A 19 -14.80 -7.62 24.20
CA LEU A 19 -16.21 -7.74 24.53
C LEU A 19 -16.97 -6.44 24.20
N GLN A 20 -18.26 -6.55 23.94
CA GLN A 20 -19.09 -5.36 23.65
C GLN A 20 -19.07 -4.36 24.81
N ALA A 21 -19.06 -4.85 26.05
CA ALA A 21 -18.95 -4.02 27.24
C ALA A 21 -17.67 -3.19 27.29
N GLU A 22 -16.54 -3.74 26.77
CA GLU A 22 -15.27 -3.02 26.69
C GLU A 22 -15.34 -1.84 25.71
N TYR A 23 -16.08 -1.98 24.59
CA TYR A 23 -16.30 -0.86 23.66
C TYR A 23 -17.12 0.26 24.29
N VAL A 24 -18.17 -0.08 25.06
CA VAL A 24 -18.95 0.91 25.82
C VAL A 24 -18.06 1.65 26.79
N ARG A 25 -17.28 0.91 27.56
CA ARG A 25 -16.37 1.47 28.56
C ARG A 25 -15.25 2.33 27.93
N MET A 26 -14.71 1.90 26.80
CA MET A 26 -13.73 2.70 26.05
C MET A 26 -14.30 4.01 25.55
N ARG A 27 -15.56 4.02 25.12
CA ARG A 27 -16.27 5.24 24.72
C ARG A 27 -16.47 6.20 25.89
N GLU A 28 -16.74 5.69 27.09
CA GLU A 28 -16.93 6.49 28.30
C GLU A 28 -15.61 7.04 28.82
N LEU A 29 -14.58 6.21 28.93
CA LEU A 29 -13.28 6.60 29.51
C LEU A 29 -12.40 7.41 28.55
N HIS A 30 -12.53 7.19 27.24
CA HIS A 30 -11.69 7.81 26.22
C HIS A 30 -12.48 8.27 25.00
N PRO A 31 -13.47 9.17 25.16
CA PRO A 31 -14.44 9.53 24.12
C PRO A 31 -13.79 10.08 22.85
N GLU A 32 -12.77 10.92 22.98
CA GLU A 32 -12.10 11.51 21.80
C GLU A 32 -11.34 10.46 20.96
N LYS A 33 -10.59 9.59 21.64
CA LYS A 33 -9.86 8.50 20.99
C LYS A 33 -10.81 7.50 20.35
N PHE A 34 -11.92 7.19 21.03
CA PHE A 34 -12.96 6.31 20.51
C PHE A 34 -13.61 6.91 19.26
N ARG A 35 -13.97 8.17 19.28
CA ARG A 35 -14.55 8.89 18.14
C ARG A 35 -13.60 8.91 16.94
N ALA A 36 -12.35 9.28 17.16
CA ALA A 36 -11.33 9.30 16.10
C ALA A 36 -11.12 7.92 15.45
N TRP A 37 -11.22 6.84 16.23
CA TRP A 37 -11.17 5.48 15.73
C TRP A 37 -12.44 5.09 14.96
N GLN A 38 -13.61 5.42 15.49
CA GLN A 38 -14.90 5.12 14.87
C GLN A 38 -15.03 5.82 13.51
N GLU A 39 -14.58 7.06 13.41
CA GLU A 39 -14.55 7.78 12.13
C GLU A 39 -13.65 7.13 11.08
N LYS A 40 -12.53 6.52 11.49
CA LYS A 40 -11.69 5.73 10.57
C LYS A 40 -12.44 4.51 10.05
N LEU A 41 -13.23 3.84 10.90
CA LEU A 41 -14.06 2.71 10.47
C LEU A 41 -15.18 3.16 9.54
N TYR A 42 -15.85 4.28 9.80
CA TYR A 42 -16.87 4.81 8.91
C TYR A 42 -16.31 5.18 7.55
N ARG A 43 -15.13 5.81 7.51
CA ARG A 43 -14.45 6.11 6.26
C ARG A 43 -14.12 4.85 5.47
N TRP A 44 -13.52 3.87 6.13
CA TRP A 44 -13.24 2.56 5.52
C TRP A 44 -14.53 1.88 5.01
N ALA A 45 -15.60 1.91 5.78
CA ALA A 45 -16.87 1.33 5.36
C ALA A 45 -17.44 2.03 4.12
N ALA A 46 -17.46 3.36 4.10
CA ALA A 46 -17.92 4.16 2.97
C ALA A 46 -17.09 3.86 1.69
N GLU A 47 -15.76 3.84 1.80
CA GLU A 47 -14.85 3.47 0.72
C GLU A 47 -15.09 2.03 0.22
N SER A 48 -15.54 1.16 1.11
CA SER A 48 -15.85 -0.25 0.82
C SER A 48 -17.30 -0.48 0.36
N GLY A 49 -18.12 0.58 0.24
CA GLY A 49 -19.53 0.50 -0.12
C GLY A 49 -20.40 -0.15 0.95
N LEU A 50 -19.95 -0.10 2.21
CA LEU A 50 -20.66 -0.59 3.38
C LEU A 50 -21.36 0.56 4.11
N SER A 51 -22.48 0.28 4.79
CA SER A 51 -23.23 1.27 5.54
C SER A 51 -22.56 1.63 6.88
N ARG A 52 -22.91 2.78 7.46
CA ARG A 52 -22.53 3.14 8.83
C ARG A 52 -23.05 2.11 9.83
N GLU A 53 -24.28 1.61 9.62
CA GLU A 53 -24.91 0.59 10.45
C GLU A 53 -24.11 -0.72 10.48
N TYR A 54 -23.43 -1.08 9.38
CA TYR A 54 -22.47 -2.18 9.36
C TYR A 54 -21.36 -2.00 10.42
N VAL A 55 -20.89 -0.76 10.60
CA VAL A 55 -19.88 -0.44 11.63
C VAL A 55 -20.48 -0.45 13.02
N ASP A 56 -21.65 0.19 13.19
CA ASP A 56 -22.30 0.38 14.50
C ASP A 56 -22.72 -0.94 15.14
N LEU A 57 -23.19 -1.88 14.34
CA LEU A 57 -23.56 -3.23 14.77
C LEU A 57 -22.35 -4.18 14.88
N GLY A 58 -21.15 -3.71 14.56
CA GLY A 58 -19.92 -4.46 14.76
C GLY A 58 -19.66 -5.59 13.77
N PHE A 59 -20.29 -5.58 12.57
CA PHE A 59 -20.05 -6.58 11.53
C PHE A 59 -18.58 -6.69 11.10
N TRP A 60 -17.84 -5.58 11.13
CA TRP A 60 -16.41 -5.50 10.81
C TRP A 60 -15.51 -6.36 11.71
N ARG A 61 -16.03 -6.83 12.85
CA ARG A 61 -15.32 -7.65 13.83
C ARG A 61 -15.15 -9.10 13.39
N TRP A 62 -15.93 -9.55 12.43
CA TRP A 62 -16.07 -10.95 12.06
C TRP A 62 -15.51 -11.24 10.68
N LYS A 63 -14.66 -12.26 10.56
CA LYS A 63 -14.26 -12.80 9.28
C LYS A 63 -15.38 -13.65 8.65
N ALA A 64 -16.06 -14.42 9.48
CA ALA A 64 -17.27 -15.17 9.14
C ALA A 64 -18.34 -14.79 10.16
N HIS A 65 -19.49 -14.29 9.68
CA HIS A 65 -20.54 -13.79 10.56
C HIS A 65 -21.33 -14.93 11.19
N PRO A 66 -21.56 -14.92 12.53
CA PRO A 66 -22.46 -15.88 13.18
C PRO A 66 -23.88 -15.80 12.64
N ASN A 67 -24.66 -16.89 12.74
CA ASN A 67 -26.04 -16.94 12.24
C ASN A 67 -26.93 -15.81 12.79
N LYS A 68 -26.79 -15.47 14.06
CA LYS A 68 -27.51 -14.33 14.66
C LYS A 68 -27.22 -13.01 13.92
N MET A 69 -25.98 -12.74 13.59
CA MET A 69 -25.58 -11.54 12.85
C MET A 69 -26.09 -11.58 11.40
N LEU A 70 -26.08 -12.75 10.77
CA LEU A 70 -26.64 -12.92 9.43
C LEU A 70 -28.16 -12.63 9.40
N ASN A 71 -28.91 -13.03 10.42
CA ASN A 71 -30.32 -12.71 10.56
C ASN A 71 -30.56 -11.21 10.70
N ILE A 72 -29.81 -10.54 11.60
CA ILE A 72 -29.86 -9.08 11.76
C ILE A 72 -29.58 -8.37 10.43
N ALA A 73 -28.58 -8.84 9.68
CA ALA A 73 -28.23 -8.25 8.39
C ALA A 73 -29.37 -8.36 7.38
N ARG A 74 -30.07 -9.50 7.35
CA ARG A 74 -31.24 -9.71 6.47
C ARG A 74 -32.40 -8.82 6.88
N GLU A 75 -32.75 -8.80 8.16
CA GLU A 75 -33.84 -7.99 8.72
C GLU A 75 -33.67 -6.48 8.45
N ARG A 76 -32.41 -6.01 8.52
CA ARG A 76 -32.07 -4.59 8.34
C ARG A 76 -31.56 -4.25 6.94
N ASN A 77 -31.58 -5.21 6.01
CA ASN A 77 -31.07 -5.06 4.65
C ASN A 77 -29.63 -4.51 4.59
N ILE A 78 -28.76 -4.99 5.49
CA ILE A 78 -27.36 -4.57 5.56
C ILE A 78 -26.52 -5.42 4.62
N SER A 79 -25.84 -4.78 3.68
CA SER A 79 -24.87 -5.47 2.82
C SER A 79 -23.65 -5.92 3.65
N LEU A 80 -23.34 -7.22 3.58
CA LEU A 80 -22.17 -7.80 4.25
C LEU A 80 -20.96 -7.96 3.33
N LYS A 81 -21.15 -7.75 2.03
CA LYS A 81 -20.08 -7.88 1.03
C LYS A 81 -19.53 -6.50 0.72
N PRO A 82 -18.27 -6.23 1.11
CA PRO A 82 -17.62 -5.02 0.66
C PRO A 82 -17.56 -5.00 -0.87
N ARG A 83 -17.66 -3.81 -1.46
CA ARG A 83 -17.45 -3.61 -2.89
C ARG A 83 -16.11 -4.27 -3.23
N GLN A 84 -16.13 -5.18 -4.20
CA GLN A 84 -14.85 -5.76 -4.64
C GLN A 84 -13.95 -4.61 -5.11
N ARG A 85 -12.92 -4.29 -4.33
CA ARG A 85 -11.85 -3.43 -4.83
C ARG A 85 -11.32 -4.10 -6.07
N ARG A 86 -11.12 -3.35 -7.15
CA ARG A 86 -10.37 -3.85 -8.29
C ARG A 86 -9.10 -4.48 -7.74
N LYS A 87 -8.90 -5.76 -8.03
CA LYS A 87 -7.70 -6.46 -7.57
C LYS A 87 -6.51 -5.68 -8.09
N MET A 88 -5.62 -5.26 -7.21
CA MET A 88 -4.31 -4.81 -7.64
C MET A 88 -3.66 -5.96 -8.37
N ALA A 89 -3.15 -5.69 -9.54
CA ALA A 89 -2.49 -6.69 -10.36
C ALA A 89 -1.25 -6.09 -11.02
N LEU A 90 -0.22 -6.87 -11.10
CA LEU A 90 0.95 -6.60 -11.92
C LEU A 90 0.99 -7.66 -13.01
N GLU A 91 0.84 -7.23 -14.25
CA GLU A 91 0.99 -8.05 -15.42
C GLU A 91 2.32 -7.70 -16.07
N VAL A 92 3.21 -8.68 -16.24
CA VAL A 92 4.46 -8.51 -16.98
C VAL A 92 4.17 -8.79 -18.43
N LEU A 93 4.18 -7.75 -19.26
CA LEU A 93 3.93 -7.83 -20.70
C LEU A 93 5.13 -8.41 -21.43
N ARG A 94 6.32 -7.93 -21.07
CA ARG A 94 7.59 -8.40 -21.61
C ARG A 94 8.56 -8.61 -20.46
N GLY A 95 9.04 -9.83 -20.32
CA GLY A 95 10.08 -10.18 -19.34
C GLY A 95 11.41 -9.51 -19.65
N VAL A 96 12.41 -9.75 -18.81
CA VAL A 96 13.74 -9.18 -19.02
C VAL A 96 14.30 -9.65 -20.34
N SER A 97 14.63 -8.70 -21.22
CA SER A 97 15.12 -8.95 -22.58
C SER A 97 16.18 -7.93 -22.97
N PRO A 98 17.10 -8.29 -23.90
CA PRO A 98 18.02 -7.33 -24.49
C PRO A 98 17.27 -6.16 -25.13
N CYS A 99 17.79 -4.94 -24.93
CA CYS A 99 17.25 -3.72 -25.53
C CYS A 99 18.08 -3.33 -26.75
N SER A 100 17.42 -2.90 -27.86
CA SER A 100 18.10 -2.43 -29.07
C SER A 100 19.02 -1.22 -28.85
N ALA A 101 18.75 -0.43 -27.79
CA ALA A 101 19.58 0.70 -27.37
C ALA A 101 20.77 0.29 -26.47
N GLY A 102 20.99 -1.01 -26.28
CA GLY A 102 21.96 -1.56 -25.33
C GLY A 102 21.39 -1.83 -23.96
N GLY A 103 21.96 -2.82 -23.23
CA GLY A 103 21.47 -3.26 -21.94
C GLY A 103 20.22 -4.13 -21.99
N TYR A 104 19.46 -4.13 -20.92
CA TYR A 104 18.27 -4.98 -20.74
C TYR A 104 17.08 -4.14 -20.30
N SER A 105 15.88 -4.59 -20.66
CA SER A 105 14.63 -3.94 -20.28
C SER A 105 13.57 -4.93 -19.85
N ILE A 106 12.62 -4.44 -19.07
CA ILE A 106 11.41 -5.16 -18.62
C ILE A 106 10.22 -4.22 -18.70
N GLU A 107 9.06 -4.76 -19.06
CA GLU A 107 7.83 -4.01 -19.21
C GLU A 107 6.66 -4.73 -18.56
N GLY A 108 5.77 -3.98 -17.90
CA GLY A 108 4.55 -4.48 -17.31
C GLY A 108 3.50 -3.40 -17.11
N VAL A 109 2.32 -3.82 -16.68
CA VAL A 109 1.20 -2.95 -16.31
C VAL A 109 0.84 -3.18 -14.84
N LEU A 110 0.85 -2.11 -14.08
CA LEU A 110 0.40 -2.10 -12.70
C LEU A 110 -0.99 -1.50 -12.60
N SER A 111 -1.98 -2.31 -12.24
CA SER A 111 -3.31 -1.87 -11.87
C SER A 111 -3.36 -1.64 -10.37
N VAL A 112 -3.62 -0.41 -9.94
CA VAL A 112 -3.75 -0.02 -8.53
C VAL A 112 -4.92 0.94 -8.36
N ASP A 113 -5.73 0.72 -7.31
CA ASP A 113 -6.88 1.55 -6.99
C ASP A 113 -6.93 1.78 -5.46
N PRO A 114 -6.96 3.03 -4.95
CA PRO A 114 -6.84 4.27 -5.73
C PRO A 114 -5.39 4.51 -6.21
N ARG A 115 -5.24 5.17 -7.34
CA ARG A 115 -3.94 5.67 -7.79
C ARG A 115 -3.56 6.93 -7.03
N ALA A 116 -2.29 7.02 -6.66
CA ALA A 116 -1.73 8.27 -6.17
C ALA A 116 -1.56 9.27 -7.32
N ALA A 117 -1.68 10.56 -7.03
CA ALA A 117 -1.34 11.60 -7.96
C ALA A 117 0.15 11.54 -8.37
N PRO A 118 0.52 11.94 -9.60
CA PRO A 118 1.90 11.86 -10.09
C PRO A 118 2.93 12.48 -9.15
N GLU A 119 2.59 13.59 -8.50
CA GLU A 119 3.47 14.28 -7.54
C GLU A 119 3.76 13.41 -6.32
N GLN A 120 2.75 12.68 -5.82
CA GLN A 120 2.92 11.77 -4.68
C GLN A 120 3.77 10.55 -5.07
N VAL A 121 3.63 10.08 -6.31
CA VAL A 121 4.48 9.01 -6.85
C VAL A 121 5.91 9.50 -6.98
N CYS A 122 6.12 10.71 -7.52
CA CYS A 122 7.44 11.34 -7.59
C CYS A 122 8.09 11.45 -6.21
N GLU A 123 7.35 11.91 -5.20
CA GLU A 123 7.88 11.97 -3.81
C GLU A 123 8.38 10.60 -3.32
N ALA A 124 7.62 9.54 -3.55
CA ALA A 124 8.07 8.20 -3.16
C ALA A 124 9.30 7.72 -3.96
N LEU A 125 9.34 8.03 -5.26
CA LEU A 125 10.43 7.65 -6.18
C LEU A 125 11.77 8.34 -5.87
N LYS A 126 11.78 9.52 -5.23
CA LYS A 126 13.01 10.18 -4.75
C LYS A 126 13.87 9.27 -3.86
N THR A 127 13.28 8.27 -3.23
CA THR A 127 14.00 7.29 -2.41
C THR A 127 14.86 6.29 -3.20
N ILE A 128 14.70 6.24 -4.54
CA ILE A 128 15.43 5.32 -5.42
C ILE A 128 16.07 6.00 -6.62
N GLY A 129 15.79 7.27 -6.88
CA GLY A 129 16.37 8.00 -8.00
C GLY A 129 15.88 9.45 -8.06
N LYS A 130 16.02 10.05 -9.23
CA LYS A 130 15.56 11.41 -9.55
C LYS A 130 14.37 11.32 -10.50
N PRO A 131 13.13 11.44 -10.02
CA PRO A 131 11.93 11.46 -10.86
C PRO A 131 11.72 12.83 -11.48
N VAL A 132 11.21 12.84 -12.71
CA VAL A 132 10.73 14.03 -13.41
C VAL A 132 9.37 13.70 -14.01
N TYR A 133 8.34 14.46 -13.67
CA TYR A 133 7.02 14.31 -14.27
C TYR A 133 6.91 15.26 -15.48
N SER A 134 6.39 14.72 -16.58
CA SER A 134 6.03 15.49 -17.77
C SER A 134 4.51 15.47 -17.92
N GLU A 135 3.87 16.63 -17.79
CA GLU A 135 2.42 16.79 -17.96
C GLU A 135 2.02 16.49 -19.42
N ASP A 136 2.79 16.97 -20.40
CA ASP A 136 2.49 16.78 -21.83
C ASP A 136 2.44 15.31 -22.24
N LEU A 137 3.28 14.48 -21.63
CA LEU A 137 3.36 13.04 -21.92
C LEU A 137 2.60 12.19 -20.90
N ASP A 138 2.05 12.80 -19.85
CA ASP A 138 1.47 12.14 -18.69
C ASP A 138 2.32 10.96 -18.21
N MET A 139 3.62 11.24 -18.03
CA MET A 139 4.64 10.23 -17.75
C MET A 139 5.62 10.72 -16.69
N ILE A 140 6.03 9.82 -15.81
CA ILE A 140 7.16 10.03 -14.92
C ILE A 140 8.39 9.32 -15.49
N LEU A 141 9.48 10.07 -15.69
CA LEU A 141 10.80 9.54 -16.00
C LEU A 141 11.62 9.48 -14.71
N LEU A 142 12.03 8.31 -14.29
CA LEU A 142 12.92 8.08 -13.16
C LEU A 142 14.34 7.78 -13.67
N ARG A 143 15.30 8.57 -13.24
CA ARG A 143 16.73 8.29 -13.41
C ARG A 143 17.29 7.75 -12.10
N ALA A 144 17.62 6.45 -12.10
CA ALA A 144 18.22 5.77 -10.96
C ALA A 144 19.73 5.53 -11.20
N ARG A 145 20.45 5.09 -10.16
CA ARG A 145 21.90 4.87 -10.21
C ARG A 145 22.33 3.89 -11.32
N HIS A 146 21.51 2.87 -11.60
CA HIS A 146 21.86 1.76 -12.51
C HIS A 146 20.84 1.56 -13.63
N GLY A 147 20.15 2.63 -14.03
CA GLY A 147 19.19 2.54 -15.11
C GLY A 147 18.12 3.61 -15.08
N THR A 148 17.12 3.47 -15.93
CA THR A 148 15.99 4.38 -16.04
C THR A 148 14.67 3.61 -15.95
N ALA A 149 13.63 4.23 -15.39
CA ALA A 149 12.27 3.72 -15.48
C ALA A 149 11.32 4.79 -16.00
N LYS A 150 10.28 4.36 -16.70
CA LYS A 150 9.20 5.20 -17.22
C LYS A 150 7.88 4.66 -16.69
N LEU A 151 7.05 5.55 -16.17
CA LEU A 151 5.72 5.23 -15.68
C LEU A 151 4.72 6.09 -16.42
N PHE A 152 3.72 5.47 -17.00
CA PHE A 152 2.67 6.12 -17.77
C PHE A 152 1.36 6.13 -16.97
N ALA A 153 0.49 7.08 -17.24
CA ALA A 153 -0.81 7.22 -16.56
C ALA A 153 -1.67 5.95 -16.66
N GLY A 154 -1.56 5.20 -17.75
CA GLY A 154 -2.21 3.90 -17.93
C GLY A 154 -1.80 2.81 -16.94
N GLY A 155 -0.73 3.03 -16.15
CA GLY A 155 -0.13 2.05 -15.25
C GLY A 155 0.97 1.22 -15.91
N GLN A 156 1.33 1.50 -17.15
CA GLN A 156 2.48 0.89 -17.79
C GLN A 156 3.77 1.34 -17.10
N VAL A 157 4.63 0.38 -16.84
CA VAL A 157 5.94 0.57 -16.22
C VAL A 157 6.98 -0.10 -17.09
N TYR A 158 7.95 0.67 -17.52
CA TYR A 158 9.13 0.22 -18.24
C TYR A 158 10.36 0.50 -17.37
N ALA A 159 11.26 -0.45 -17.28
CA ALA A 159 12.55 -0.24 -16.62
C ALA A 159 13.68 -0.82 -17.47
N SER A 160 14.83 -0.13 -17.49
CA SER A 160 16.04 -0.57 -18.20
C SER A 160 17.27 -0.45 -17.30
N GLY A 161 18.26 -1.30 -17.55
CA GLY A 161 19.53 -1.34 -16.83
C GLY A 161 20.61 -2.01 -17.68
N GLU A 162 21.86 -1.92 -17.24
CA GLU A 162 23.02 -2.49 -17.95
C GLU A 162 23.05 -4.02 -17.89
N SER A 163 22.40 -4.60 -16.87
CA SER A 163 22.29 -6.04 -16.71
C SER A 163 20.84 -6.47 -16.46
N PRO A 164 20.49 -7.76 -16.71
CA PRO A 164 19.18 -8.32 -16.41
C PRO A 164 18.74 -8.05 -14.96
N GLN A 165 19.66 -8.22 -14.01
CA GLN A 165 19.40 -8.05 -12.58
C GLN A 165 19.10 -6.59 -12.23
N GLN A 166 19.81 -5.64 -12.85
CA GLN A 166 19.59 -4.21 -12.64
C GLN A 166 18.24 -3.76 -13.20
N ALA A 167 17.88 -4.21 -14.42
CA ALA A 167 16.59 -3.90 -15.03
C ALA A 167 15.43 -4.43 -14.18
N LEU A 168 15.50 -5.72 -13.77
CA LEU A 168 14.49 -6.34 -12.90
C LEU A 168 14.38 -5.65 -11.54
N ARG A 169 15.51 -5.40 -10.89
CA ARG A 169 15.53 -4.73 -9.59
C ARG A 169 14.91 -3.34 -9.66
N LEU A 170 15.27 -2.55 -10.66
CA LEU A 170 14.71 -1.21 -10.84
C LEU A 170 13.20 -1.25 -11.09
N PHE A 171 12.75 -2.20 -11.90
CA PHE A 171 11.33 -2.44 -12.14
C PHE A 171 10.57 -2.71 -10.83
N GLU A 172 11.05 -3.69 -10.04
CA GLU A 172 10.42 -4.02 -8.76
C GLU A 172 10.45 -2.86 -7.75
N GLU A 173 11.58 -2.16 -7.64
CA GLU A 173 11.71 -1.00 -6.75
C GLU A 173 10.74 0.12 -7.17
N THR A 174 10.56 0.34 -8.48
CA THR A 174 9.59 1.30 -9.02
C THR A 174 8.17 0.90 -8.63
N ILE A 175 7.76 -0.34 -8.85
CA ILE A 175 6.45 -0.86 -8.45
C ILE A 175 6.21 -0.66 -6.94
N ARG A 176 7.20 -0.97 -6.12
CA ARG A 176 7.12 -0.78 -4.66
C ARG A 176 6.88 0.67 -4.27
N GLN A 177 7.49 1.64 -4.97
CA GLN A 177 7.28 3.06 -4.66
C GLN A 177 5.89 3.54 -5.12
N VAL A 178 5.40 3.10 -6.28
CA VAL A 178 4.03 3.40 -6.73
C VAL A 178 3.01 2.90 -5.72
N LEU A 179 3.15 1.65 -5.27
CA LEU A 179 2.27 1.08 -4.24
C LEU A 179 2.38 1.82 -2.91
N ARG A 180 3.59 2.23 -2.50
CA ARG A 180 3.77 3.05 -1.28
C ARG A 180 3.04 4.37 -1.37
N ALA A 181 3.12 5.06 -2.50
CA ALA A 181 2.41 6.32 -2.70
C ALA A 181 0.89 6.11 -2.63
N SER A 182 0.37 5.09 -3.33
CA SER A 182 -1.07 4.83 -3.45
C SER A 182 -1.70 4.26 -2.17
N LEU A 183 -0.97 3.43 -1.43
CA LEU A 183 -1.52 2.65 -0.30
C LEU A 183 -0.94 3.07 1.06
N CYS A 184 -0.37 4.27 1.15
CA CYS A 184 0.25 4.76 2.38
C CYS A 184 -0.76 4.89 3.52
N ALA A 185 -0.66 4.02 4.53
CA ALA A 185 -1.49 4.06 5.74
C ALA A 185 -1.00 5.09 6.78
N ARG A 186 0.00 5.92 6.47
CA ARG A 186 0.59 6.94 7.35
C ARG A 186 1.09 6.41 8.70
N CYS A 187 1.52 5.15 8.74
CA CYS A 187 2.00 4.47 9.95
C CYS A 187 3.35 5.00 10.47
N ARG A 188 4.05 5.84 9.70
CA ARG A 188 5.34 6.48 10.03
C ARG A 188 6.51 5.51 10.30
N ILE A 189 6.39 4.23 9.94
CA ILE A 189 7.49 3.26 10.08
C ILE A 189 8.69 3.69 9.25
N CYS A 190 8.46 4.15 8.00
CA CYS A 190 9.52 4.65 7.12
C CYS A 190 10.24 5.89 7.69
N VAL A 191 9.53 6.76 8.41
CA VAL A 191 10.13 7.93 9.10
C VAL A 191 11.09 7.46 10.18
N ARG A 192 10.66 6.51 11.02
CA ARG A 192 11.50 5.94 12.10
C ARG A 192 12.67 5.12 11.55
N ALA A 193 12.47 4.44 10.42
CA ALA A 193 13.51 3.64 9.77
C ALA A 193 14.57 4.47 9.03
N CYS A 194 14.32 5.77 8.80
CA CYS A 194 15.24 6.62 8.05
C CYS A 194 16.36 7.18 8.94
N PRO A 195 17.64 6.74 8.78
CA PRO A 195 18.74 7.21 9.62
C PRO A 195 19.09 8.67 9.36
N ARG A 196 18.79 9.18 8.14
CA ARG A 196 19.04 10.55 7.73
C ARG A 196 17.88 11.49 8.04
N LYS A 197 16.77 10.99 8.61
CA LYS A 197 15.54 11.77 8.88
C LYS A 197 15.03 12.53 7.63
N ALA A 198 15.24 11.92 6.45
CA ALA A 198 14.88 12.52 5.16
C ALA A 198 13.40 12.39 4.81
N ILE A 199 12.59 11.67 5.62
CA ILE A 199 11.19 11.38 5.29
C ILE A 199 10.27 12.04 6.28
N LYS A 200 9.24 12.72 5.77
CA LYS A 200 8.08 13.23 6.52
C LYS A 200 6.80 12.59 5.97
N ILE A 201 5.81 12.41 6.85
CA ILE A 201 4.47 11.91 6.50
C ILE A 201 3.45 12.86 7.12
N ASP A 202 2.69 13.51 6.27
CA ASP A 202 1.51 14.32 6.61
C ASP A 202 0.29 13.87 5.80
N CYS A 203 -0.07 14.55 4.70
CA CYS A 203 -1.08 14.10 3.73
C CYS A 203 -0.54 13.00 2.79
N GLY A 204 0.78 12.92 2.59
CA GLY A 204 1.49 11.95 1.77
C GLY A 204 2.90 11.69 2.27
N ILE A 205 3.71 11.06 1.41
CA ILE A 205 5.14 10.87 1.63
C ILE A 205 5.86 12.10 1.09
N HIS A 206 6.75 12.68 1.89
CA HIS A 206 7.65 13.75 1.46
C HIS A 206 9.08 13.35 1.73
N VAL A 207 9.95 13.54 0.75
CA VAL A 207 11.35 13.14 0.80
C VAL A 207 12.26 14.36 0.59
N ASP A 208 13.06 14.67 1.60
CA ASP A 208 14.12 15.66 1.52
C ASP A 208 15.32 15.07 0.77
N GLU A 209 15.47 15.44 -0.50
CA GLU A 209 16.52 14.93 -1.40
C GLU A 209 17.92 15.31 -0.93
N THR A 210 18.07 16.41 -0.20
CA THR A 210 19.38 16.86 0.31
C THR A 210 19.90 15.94 1.42
N LYS A 211 18.98 15.23 2.10
CA LYS A 211 19.30 14.28 3.18
C LYS A 211 19.24 12.82 2.76
N CYS A 212 18.49 12.52 1.69
CA CYS A 212 18.25 11.15 1.26
C CYS A 212 19.47 10.56 0.54
N ASP A 213 20.09 9.55 1.13
CA ASP A 213 21.19 8.79 0.53
C ASP A 213 20.74 7.55 -0.26
N GLN A 214 19.43 7.39 -0.48
CA GLN A 214 18.83 6.28 -1.23
C GLN A 214 19.18 4.88 -0.66
N CYS A 215 19.45 4.75 0.64
CA CYS A 215 19.84 3.49 1.29
C CYS A 215 18.75 2.41 1.34
N GLY A 216 17.52 2.72 0.97
CA GLY A 216 16.39 1.79 0.89
C GLY A 216 15.82 1.29 2.24
N LYS A 217 16.33 1.74 3.40
CA LYS A 217 15.85 1.30 4.73
C LYS A 217 14.36 1.62 4.93
N CYS A 218 13.89 2.76 4.44
CA CYS A 218 12.50 3.17 4.50
C CYS A 218 11.58 2.25 3.70
N THR A 219 12.03 1.75 2.55
CA THR A 219 11.28 0.81 1.70
C THR A 219 11.21 -0.57 2.35
N ARG A 220 12.33 -1.09 2.86
CA ARG A 220 12.38 -2.37 3.59
C ARG A 220 11.50 -2.37 4.84
N GLY A 221 11.38 -1.25 5.54
CA GLY A 221 10.53 -1.09 6.71
C GLY A 221 9.04 -0.90 6.39
N CYS A 222 8.69 -0.59 5.15
CA CYS A 222 7.30 -0.34 4.75
C CYS A 222 6.56 -1.65 4.48
N VAL A 223 5.43 -1.86 5.17
CA VAL A 223 4.61 -3.08 5.00
C VAL A 223 4.09 -3.19 3.56
N VAL A 224 3.64 -2.10 2.94
CA VAL A 224 3.17 -2.09 1.55
C VAL A 224 4.27 -2.54 0.59
N ALA A 225 5.47 -1.95 0.70
CA ALA A 225 6.59 -2.28 -0.17
C ALA A 225 7.14 -3.69 0.09
N ARG A 226 7.10 -4.14 1.35
CA ARG A 226 7.59 -5.48 1.74
C ARG A 226 6.75 -6.61 1.17
N TYR A 227 5.43 -6.41 1.08
CA TYR A 227 4.47 -7.42 0.62
C TYR A 227 3.86 -7.07 -0.74
N TYR A 228 4.59 -6.32 -1.58
CA TYR A 228 4.12 -5.90 -2.90
C TYR A 228 3.71 -7.08 -3.78
N ASP A 229 4.43 -8.18 -3.72
CA ASP A 229 4.16 -9.44 -4.40
C ASP A 229 2.77 -9.99 -4.05
N LYS A 230 2.43 -10.02 -2.78
CA LYS A 230 1.10 -10.47 -2.31
C LYS A 230 -0.01 -9.51 -2.71
N LEU A 231 0.28 -8.22 -2.77
CA LEU A 231 -0.67 -7.18 -3.18
C LEU A 231 -0.96 -7.23 -4.68
N THR A 232 0.00 -7.63 -5.49
CA THR A 232 -0.08 -7.63 -6.97
C THR A 232 -0.42 -8.99 -7.57
N GLY A 233 -0.82 -9.97 -6.76
CA GLY A 233 -1.25 -11.28 -7.24
C GLY A 233 -0.14 -12.32 -7.40
N GLY A 234 1.04 -12.03 -6.84
CA GLY A 234 2.17 -12.96 -6.80
C GLY A 234 3.11 -12.82 -8.01
N ASN A 235 4.38 -12.80 -7.70
CA ASN A 235 5.47 -12.57 -8.67
C ASN A 235 5.90 -13.85 -9.40
N GLU A 236 5.05 -14.88 -9.40
CA GLU A 236 5.40 -16.16 -10.06
C GLU A 236 5.81 -15.96 -11.52
N ASN A 237 5.20 -14.98 -12.20
CA ASN A 237 5.54 -14.70 -13.59
C ASN A 237 6.88 -13.97 -13.74
N VAL A 238 7.25 -13.06 -12.84
CA VAL A 238 8.52 -12.31 -12.92
C VAL A 238 9.70 -13.25 -12.63
N HIS A 239 9.59 -14.10 -11.61
CA HIS A 239 10.64 -15.08 -11.29
C HIS A 239 10.72 -16.23 -12.29
N LYS A 240 9.60 -16.75 -12.80
CA LYS A 240 9.58 -17.81 -13.83
C LYS A 240 10.18 -17.37 -15.16
N ILE A 241 10.00 -16.11 -15.54
CA ILE A 241 10.60 -15.57 -16.79
C ILE A 241 12.11 -15.48 -16.65
N TYR A 242 12.63 -15.14 -15.47
CA TYR A 242 14.06 -15.06 -15.22
C TYR A 242 14.75 -16.43 -15.25
N HIS A 243 14.10 -17.48 -14.73
CA HIS A 243 14.64 -18.84 -14.68
C HIS A 243 14.51 -19.60 -16.03
N LYS A 244 13.69 -19.14 -16.98
CA LYS A 244 13.57 -19.73 -18.31
C LYS A 244 14.56 -19.20 -19.35
N SER A 245 15.30 -18.15 -19.04
CA SER A 245 16.30 -17.53 -19.91
C SER A 245 17.76 -17.82 -19.47
N GLY A 246 17.98 -18.86 -18.72
CA GLY A 246 19.32 -19.42 -18.52
C GLY A 246 19.81 -20.15 -19.77
N PRO A 247 21.14 -20.13 -20.04
CA PRO A 247 21.73 -20.64 -21.26
C PRO A 247 21.42 -22.09 -21.52
#